data_1b43ff4828358c64920a338bb3f6b126
#
_entry.id   1b43ff4828358c64920a338bb3f6b126
#
_cell.length_a   1.000
_cell.length_b   1.000
_cell.length_c   1.000
_cell.angle_alpha   90.00
_cell.angle_beta   90.00
_cell.angle_gamma   90.00
#
_symmetry.space_group_name_H-M   'P 1'
#
loop_
_entity.id
_entity.type
_entity.pdbx_description
1 polymer ?
#
loop_
_entity_poly.entity_id
_entity_poly.type
_entity_poly.pdbx_seq_one_letter_code
_entity_poly.pdbx_strand_id
1 'polypeptide(L)'
;MKRLSITVRLTLLFILLLSVAGAGIVWTLYNGLASELKWRDDTTLINRTAQIKQLLIDVVNPDTLPVYFNRMMDVSQDILIIHGDGINKIVNRTNVSDDMLNNIPASETISAAGIYRSIINDTEIDAFRINIDEVSPSLTVTVAKLASARHNMLEQYKINSIIICIVAIILCSVLSPLLIRTGLREIKKLSGVTEALNYNDSRVPVEVNALPRELKPLGQALNKMHHALVKDFERLSQF
;
A
#
# COMPACT_ATOMS: atom_id res chain seq x y z
N MET A 1 10.32 -38.45 6.98
CA MET A 1 9.66 -37.09 6.90
C MET A 1 8.30 -37.20 7.57
N LYS A 2 8.07 -36.52 8.70
CA LYS A 2 6.75 -36.51 9.37
C LYS A 2 5.76 -35.79 8.44
N ARG A 3 4.71 -36.50 8.01
CA ARG A 3 3.65 -35.89 7.20
C ARG A 3 2.90 -34.85 8.06
N LEU A 4 3.06 -33.58 7.70
CA LEU A 4 2.35 -32.48 8.34
C LEU A 4 0.83 -32.75 8.23
N SER A 5 0.10 -32.50 9.31
CA SER A 5 -1.37 -32.56 9.31
C SER A 5 -1.95 -31.68 8.19
N ILE A 6 -3.04 -32.11 7.57
CA ILE A 6 -3.74 -31.37 6.51
C ILE A 6 -4.08 -29.96 6.98
N THR A 7 -4.47 -29.80 8.25
CA THR A 7 -4.75 -28.51 8.88
C THR A 7 -3.53 -27.57 8.82
N VAL A 8 -2.36 -28.07 9.20
CA VAL A 8 -1.11 -27.26 9.20
C VAL A 8 -0.71 -26.86 7.78
N ARG A 9 -0.85 -27.78 6.82
CA ARG A 9 -0.54 -27.51 5.42
C ARG A 9 -1.46 -26.45 4.82
N LEU A 10 -2.75 -26.51 5.13
CA LEU A 10 -3.75 -25.58 4.66
C LEU A 10 -3.53 -24.18 5.30
N THR A 11 -3.24 -24.14 6.59
CA THR A 11 -2.91 -22.89 7.31
C THR A 11 -1.68 -22.22 6.73
N LEU A 12 -0.60 -22.97 6.46
CA LEU A 12 0.62 -22.42 5.86
C LEU A 12 0.38 -21.86 4.46
N LEU A 13 -0.39 -22.59 3.63
CA LEU A 13 -0.80 -22.11 2.30
C LEU A 13 -1.60 -20.81 2.39
N PHE A 14 -2.52 -20.71 3.33
CA PHE A 14 -3.35 -19.53 3.54
C PHE A 14 -2.53 -18.33 4.00
N ILE A 15 -1.59 -18.53 4.94
CA ILE A 15 -0.68 -17.48 5.40
C ILE A 15 0.22 -17.00 4.26
N LEU A 16 0.76 -17.93 3.46
CA LEU A 16 1.59 -17.58 2.30
C LEU A 16 0.79 -16.72 1.30
N LEU A 17 -0.41 -17.15 0.95
CA LEU A 17 -1.28 -16.44 0.01
C LEU A 17 -1.62 -15.04 0.52
N LEU A 18 -1.95 -14.92 1.81
CA LEU A 18 -2.25 -13.65 2.45
C LEU A 18 -1.02 -12.71 2.47
N SER A 19 0.16 -13.26 2.74
CA SER A 19 1.41 -12.49 2.75
C SER A 19 1.74 -11.93 1.36
N VAL A 20 1.60 -12.75 0.31
CA VAL A 20 1.84 -12.32 -1.08
C VAL A 20 0.82 -11.27 -1.50
N ALA A 21 -0.46 -11.50 -1.23
CA ALA A 21 -1.53 -10.55 -1.54
C ALA A 21 -1.33 -9.22 -0.78
N GLY A 22 -1.02 -9.28 0.52
CA GLY A 22 -0.74 -8.10 1.35
C GLY A 22 0.45 -7.30 0.84
N ALA A 23 1.54 -7.96 0.50
CA ALA A 23 2.72 -7.31 -0.07
C ALA A 23 2.41 -6.62 -1.41
N GLY A 24 1.62 -7.26 -2.28
CA GLY A 24 1.18 -6.68 -3.55
C GLY A 24 0.31 -5.43 -3.35
N ILE A 25 -0.62 -5.47 -2.41
CA ILE A 25 -1.49 -4.33 -2.08
C ILE A 25 -0.64 -3.16 -1.54
N VAL A 26 0.24 -3.41 -0.58
CA VAL A 26 1.11 -2.37 0.00
C VAL A 26 1.99 -1.74 -1.07
N TRP A 27 2.59 -2.55 -1.94
CA TRP A 27 3.44 -2.07 -3.03
C TRP A 27 2.66 -1.18 -4.00
N THR A 28 1.46 -1.59 -4.40
CA THR A 28 0.61 -0.82 -5.33
C THR A 28 0.16 0.50 -4.71
N LEU A 29 -0.30 0.46 -3.45
CA LEU A 29 -0.73 1.67 -2.74
C LEU A 29 0.43 2.64 -2.48
N TYR A 30 1.62 2.13 -2.12
CA TYR A 30 2.81 2.96 -1.93
C TYR A 30 3.21 3.68 -3.23
N ASN A 31 3.28 2.97 -4.35
CA ASN A 31 3.61 3.58 -5.64
C ASN A 31 2.54 4.57 -6.10
N GLY A 32 1.27 4.25 -5.88
CA GLY A 32 0.16 5.16 -6.19
C GLY A 32 0.25 6.45 -5.37
N LEU A 33 0.46 6.35 -4.07
CA LEU A 33 0.62 7.50 -3.18
C LEU A 33 1.87 8.32 -3.53
N ALA A 34 2.99 7.67 -3.82
CA ALA A 34 4.23 8.35 -4.20
C ALA A 34 4.06 9.16 -5.51
N SER A 35 3.37 8.57 -6.49
CA SER A 35 3.06 9.24 -7.76
C SER A 35 2.11 10.42 -7.55
N GLU A 36 1.06 10.25 -6.76
CA GLU A 36 0.08 11.31 -6.46
C GLU A 36 0.72 12.48 -5.72
N LEU A 37 1.54 12.21 -4.71
CA LEU A 37 2.24 13.26 -3.98
C LEU A 37 3.22 14.03 -4.88
N LYS A 38 3.96 13.32 -5.77
CA LYS A 38 4.82 13.99 -6.76
C LYS A 38 4.02 14.89 -7.69
N TRP A 39 2.95 14.39 -8.26
CA TRP A 39 2.09 15.18 -9.15
C TRP A 39 1.51 16.42 -8.45
N ARG A 40 1.10 16.27 -7.20
CA ARG A 40 0.59 17.37 -6.38
C ARG A 40 1.65 18.42 -6.08
N ASP A 41 2.87 18.00 -5.75
CA ASP A 41 4.01 18.91 -5.53
C ASP A 41 4.36 19.66 -6.81
N ASP A 42 4.42 18.96 -7.96
CA ASP A 42 4.69 19.54 -9.28
C ASP A 42 3.65 20.61 -9.64
N THR A 43 2.37 20.27 -9.50
CA THR A 43 1.27 21.20 -9.77
C THR A 43 1.33 22.43 -8.85
N THR A 44 1.67 22.21 -7.58
CA THR A 44 1.81 23.31 -6.61
C THR A 44 2.95 24.24 -6.99
N LEU A 45 4.10 23.69 -7.37
CA LEU A 45 5.26 24.51 -7.82
C LEU A 45 4.94 25.34 -9.05
N ILE A 46 4.34 24.75 -10.07
CA ILE A 46 3.92 25.44 -11.30
C ILE A 46 2.97 26.59 -10.98
N ASN A 47 1.92 26.30 -10.21
CA ASN A 47 0.91 27.33 -9.86
C ASN A 47 1.50 28.45 -9.02
N ARG A 48 2.37 28.15 -8.06
CA ARG A 48 3.05 29.16 -7.23
C ARG A 48 3.96 30.04 -8.07
N THR A 49 4.73 29.42 -8.98
CA THR A 49 5.61 30.18 -9.86
C THR A 49 4.82 31.07 -10.81
N ALA A 50 3.70 30.61 -11.34
CA ALA A 50 2.79 31.42 -12.14
C ALA A 50 2.22 32.61 -11.35
N GLN A 51 1.83 32.41 -10.09
CA GLN A 51 1.38 33.49 -9.21
C GLN A 51 2.47 34.54 -8.97
N ILE A 52 3.73 34.10 -8.74
CA ILE A 52 4.86 35.02 -8.58
C ILE A 52 5.13 35.79 -9.87
N LYS A 53 5.05 35.13 -11.04
CA LYS A 53 5.16 35.80 -12.33
C LYS A 53 4.11 36.91 -12.46
N GLN A 54 2.86 36.63 -12.16
CA GLN A 54 1.76 37.59 -12.26
C GLN A 54 2.00 38.79 -11.31
N LEU A 55 2.43 38.54 -10.07
CA LEU A 55 2.74 39.60 -9.11
C LEU A 55 3.86 40.53 -9.62
N LEU A 56 4.89 39.98 -10.25
CA LEU A 56 6.00 40.76 -10.79
C LEU A 56 5.60 41.61 -11.99
N ILE A 57 4.67 41.12 -12.83
CA ILE A 57 4.16 41.85 -13.99
C ILE A 57 3.24 42.99 -13.54
N ASP A 58 2.35 42.71 -12.58
CA ASP A 58 1.22 43.63 -12.30
C ASP A 58 1.59 44.73 -11.29
N VAL A 59 2.39 44.48 -10.26
CA VAL A 59 2.43 45.40 -9.09
C VAL A 59 3.74 45.52 -8.37
N VAL A 60 4.66 44.54 -8.42
CA VAL A 60 5.70 44.38 -7.41
C VAL A 60 7.09 44.59 -8.00
N ASN A 61 7.83 45.55 -7.45
CA ASN A 61 9.27 45.67 -7.72
C ASN A 61 9.97 44.38 -7.23
N PRO A 62 10.93 43.81 -7.99
CA PRO A 62 11.74 42.64 -7.58
C PRO A 62 12.33 42.73 -6.18
N ASP A 63 12.60 43.96 -5.73
CA ASP A 63 13.17 44.25 -4.40
C ASP A 63 12.20 43.93 -3.25
N THR A 64 10.91 44.07 -3.47
CA THR A 64 9.87 43.84 -2.44
C THR A 64 9.27 42.44 -2.49
N LEU A 65 9.53 41.68 -3.56
CA LEU A 65 9.04 40.30 -3.74
C LEU A 65 9.34 39.37 -2.56
N PRO A 66 10.51 39.40 -1.91
CA PRO A 66 10.77 38.56 -0.73
C PRO A 66 9.78 38.74 0.42
N VAL A 67 9.23 39.96 0.58
CA VAL A 67 8.24 40.26 1.62
C VAL A 67 6.91 39.57 1.31
N TYR A 68 6.48 39.62 0.05
CA TYR A 68 5.27 38.91 -0.41
C TYR A 68 5.42 37.40 -0.36
N PHE A 69 6.60 36.90 -0.79
CA PHE A 69 6.93 35.49 -0.73
C PHE A 69 6.81 34.92 0.69
N ASN A 70 7.37 35.63 1.67
CA ASN A 70 7.30 35.24 3.08
C ASN A 70 5.87 35.20 3.66
N ARG A 71 4.90 35.91 3.04
CA ARG A 71 3.50 35.89 3.47
C ARG A 71 2.66 34.82 2.77
N MET A 72 3.03 34.43 1.54
CA MET A 72 2.23 33.57 0.69
C MET A 72 2.72 32.12 0.67
N MET A 73 3.98 31.89 1.01
CA MET A 73 4.65 30.60 0.88
C MET A 73 5.02 30.01 2.24
N ASP A 74 5.14 28.70 2.29
CA ASP A 74 5.70 28.04 3.47
C ASP A 74 7.22 28.14 3.44
N VAL A 75 7.75 29.19 4.05
CA VAL A 75 9.18 29.50 4.08
C VAL A 75 10.04 28.43 4.77
N SER A 76 9.44 27.44 5.41
CA SER A 76 10.15 26.30 5.98
C SER A 76 10.52 25.24 4.93
N GLN A 77 9.82 25.24 3.79
CA GLN A 77 9.99 24.25 2.72
C GLN A 77 10.21 24.88 1.36
N ASP A 78 9.70 26.10 1.14
CA ASP A 78 9.77 26.79 -0.14
C ASP A 78 10.97 27.75 -0.18
N ILE A 79 11.66 27.77 -1.29
CA ILE A 79 12.84 28.61 -1.56
C ILE A 79 12.55 29.43 -2.80
N LEU A 80 12.87 30.72 -2.74
CA LEU A 80 12.79 31.63 -3.88
C LEU A 80 14.17 32.12 -4.28
N ILE A 81 14.51 31.96 -5.55
CA ILE A 81 15.75 32.46 -6.13
C ILE A 81 15.40 33.40 -7.26
N ILE A 82 15.91 34.63 -7.20
CA ILE A 82 15.73 35.66 -8.22
C ILE A 82 17.08 36.00 -8.78
N HIS A 83 17.24 35.78 -10.08
CA HIS A 83 18.44 36.12 -10.84
C HIS A 83 18.09 37.12 -11.94
N GLY A 84 18.83 38.23 -12.04
CA GLY A 84 18.68 39.22 -13.10
C GLY A 84 19.86 40.15 -13.14
N ASP A 85 19.89 41.11 -14.10
CA ASP A 85 20.96 42.10 -14.25
C ASP A 85 21.10 42.93 -12.97
N GLY A 86 22.14 42.60 -12.19
CA GLY A 86 22.45 43.24 -10.92
C GLY A 86 21.62 42.81 -9.72
N ILE A 87 20.67 41.86 -9.90
CA ILE A 87 19.80 41.34 -8.83
C ILE A 87 20.15 39.87 -8.63
N ASN A 88 20.63 39.54 -7.45
CA ASN A 88 20.76 38.15 -7.02
C ASN A 88 20.21 38.04 -5.59
N LYS A 89 18.99 37.58 -5.45
CA LYS A 89 18.32 37.43 -4.15
C LYS A 89 17.86 36.03 -3.94
N ILE A 90 18.24 35.44 -2.82
CA ILE A 90 17.80 34.13 -2.36
C ILE A 90 17.00 34.34 -1.08
N VAL A 91 15.75 33.86 -1.09
CA VAL A 91 14.91 33.78 0.10
C VAL A 91 14.86 32.31 0.51
N ASN A 92 15.70 31.97 1.44
CA ASN A 92 15.87 30.62 1.96
C ASN A 92 15.86 30.66 3.49
N ARG A 93 14.96 29.95 4.10
CA ARG A 93 14.91 29.68 5.54
C ARG A 93 15.01 28.21 5.86
N THR A 94 15.41 27.43 4.88
CA THR A 94 15.61 25.98 5.04
C THR A 94 17.02 25.71 5.56
N ASN A 95 17.33 24.47 5.85
CA ASN A 95 18.67 24.05 6.27
C ASN A 95 19.64 23.84 5.09
N VAL A 96 19.25 24.19 3.86
CA VAL A 96 20.08 24.04 2.67
C VAL A 96 20.93 25.33 2.50
N SER A 97 22.23 25.17 2.21
CA SER A 97 23.11 26.28 1.99
C SER A 97 22.78 27.02 0.69
N ASP A 98 22.83 28.36 0.72
CA ASP A 98 22.56 29.21 -0.45
C ASP A 98 23.56 28.96 -1.60
N ASP A 99 24.80 28.59 -1.31
CA ASP A 99 25.79 28.23 -2.33
C ASP A 99 25.39 27.00 -3.15
N MET A 100 24.70 26.06 -2.51
CA MET A 100 24.20 24.87 -3.19
C MET A 100 22.97 25.18 -4.03
N LEU A 101 22.16 26.14 -3.62
CA LEU A 101 20.96 26.56 -4.34
C LEU A 101 21.26 27.27 -5.66
N ASN A 102 22.40 27.97 -5.75
CA ASN A 102 22.84 28.58 -6.98
C ASN A 102 23.12 27.57 -8.11
N ASN A 103 23.39 26.32 -7.77
CA ASN A 103 23.68 25.22 -8.71
C ASN A 103 22.47 24.36 -9.08
N ILE A 104 21.27 24.62 -8.51
CA ILE A 104 20.03 23.85 -8.80
C ILE A 104 19.74 23.74 -10.31
N PRO A 105 20.01 24.78 -11.14
CA PRO A 105 19.74 24.68 -12.57
C PRO A 105 20.69 23.78 -13.36
N ALA A 106 21.82 23.42 -12.79
CA ALA A 106 22.81 22.57 -13.46
C ALA A 106 22.58 21.07 -13.25
N SER A 107 21.63 20.68 -12.43
CA SER A 107 21.36 19.28 -12.15
C SER A 107 20.33 18.63 -13.09
N GLU A 108 20.61 17.44 -13.45
CA GLU A 108 20.41 16.70 -14.69
C GLU A 108 19.02 16.12 -14.96
N THR A 109 18.02 16.24 -14.10
CA THR A 109 16.73 15.56 -14.31
C THR A 109 15.58 16.56 -14.48
N ILE A 110 15.26 16.85 -15.74
CA ILE A 110 14.05 17.63 -16.09
C ILE A 110 12.88 16.65 -16.19
N SER A 111 11.83 16.88 -15.41
CA SER A 111 10.57 16.16 -15.58
C SER A 111 9.85 16.61 -16.86
N ALA A 112 8.87 15.82 -17.31
CA ALA A 112 8.02 16.17 -18.45
C ALA A 112 7.28 17.52 -18.28
N ALA A 113 7.13 18.00 -17.03
CA ALA A 113 6.53 19.29 -16.69
C ALA A 113 7.55 20.44 -16.63
N GLY A 114 8.85 20.22 -16.95
CA GLY A 114 9.89 21.24 -16.88
C GLY A 114 10.44 21.49 -15.47
N ILE A 115 10.18 20.57 -14.53
CA ILE A 115 10.64 20.66 -13.14
C ILE A 115 12.02 20.04 -13.02
N TYR A 116 12.94 20.78 -12.44
CA TYR A 116 14.29 20.32 -12.11
C TYR A 116 14.24 19.59 -10.77
N ARG A 117 14.83 18.39 -10.71
CA ARG A 117 14.99 17.62 -9.48
C ARG A 117 16.45 17.44 -9.17
N SER A 118 16.83 17.80 -7.97
CA SER A 118 18.19 17.66 -7.46
C SER A 118 18.19 17.05 -6.07
N ILE A 119 19.22 16.27 -5.77
CA ILE A 119 19.44 15.76 -4.42
C ILE A 119 20.62 16.52 -3.84
N ILE A 120 20.36 17.29 -2.78
CA ILE A 120 21.35 18.08 -2.08
C ILE A 120 21.36 17.64 -0.61
N ASN A 121 22.54 17.21 -0.11
CA ASN A 121 22.68 16.71 1.27
C ASN A 121 21.60 15.68 1.65
N ASP A 122 21.39 14.69 0.77
CA ASP A 122 20.40 13.62 0.96
C ASP A 122 18.92 14.11 0.99
N THR A 123 18.69 15.36 0.62
CA THR A 123 17.35 15.95 0.52
C THR A 123 17.01 16.21 -0.94
N GLU A 124 15.91 15.64 -1.42
CA GLU A 124 15.37 15.90 -2.76
C GLU A 124 14.76 17.29 -2.79
N ILE A 125 15.15 18.10 -3.79
CA ILE A 125 14.65 19.45 -4.02
C ILE A 125 14.02 19.46 -5.41
N ASP A 126 12.75 19.83 -5.48
CA ASP A 126 12.02 20.06 -6.71
C ASP A 126 12.01 21.56 -7.00
N ALA A 127 12.46 21.98 -8.18
CA ALA A 127 12.55 23.40 -8.57
C ALA A 127 11.91 23.63 -9.94
N PHE A 128 11.19 24.74 -10.07
CA PHE A 128 10.63 25.19 -11.32
C PHE A 128 11.13 26.61 -11.62
N ARG A 129 11.67 26.81 -12.84
CA ARG A 129 12.26 28.05 -13.30
C ARG A 129 11.43 28.66 -14.42
N ILE A 130 11.23 29.97 -14.35
CA ILE A 130 10.66 30.78 -15.43
C ILE A 130 11.50 32.01 -15.72
N ASN A 131 11.51 32.41 -16.98
CA ASN A 131 12.04 33.72 -17.39
C ASN A 131 10.89 34.71 -17.46
N ILE A 132 11.15 35.95 -17.02
CA ILE A 132 10.16 37.02 -17.01
C ILE A 132 10.64 38.15 -17.92
N ASP A 133 10.54 37.92 -19.21
CA ASP A 133 11.00 38.84 -20.24
C ASP A 133 10.18 40.15 -20.26
N GLU A 134 8.96 40.12 -19.71
CA GLU A 134 8.07 41.29 -19.64
C GLU A 134 8.58 42.36 -18.67
N VAL A 135 9.37 41.97 -17.65
CA VAL A 135 9.90 42.91 -16.62
C VAL A 135 11.35 43.26 -16.93
N SER A 136 12.17 42.28 -17.28
CA SER A 136 13.57 42.45 -17.71
C SER A 136 14.01 41.23 -18.50
N PRO A 137 14.72 41.42 -19.63
CA PRO A 137 15.11 40.32 -20.52
C PRO A 137 16.06 39.29 -19.87
N SER A 138 16.60 39.57 -18.71
CA SER A 138 17.48 38.67 -17.97
C SER A 138 16.90 38.22 -16.62
N LEU A 139 15.64 38.61 -16.29
CA LEU A 139 15.07 38.26 -15.00
C LEU A 139 14.58 36.81 -14.98
N THR A 140 15.20 36.01 -14.16
CA THR A 140 14.83 34.60 -13.96
C THR A 140 14.36 34.39 -12.52
N VAL A 141 13.23 33.76 -12.37
CA VAL A 141 12.69 33.36 -11.06
C VAL A 141 12.64 31.85 -10.98
N THR A 142 13.23 31.32 -9.92
CA THR A 142 13.19 29.90 -9.60
C THR A 142 12.49 29.74 -8.25
N VAL A 143 11.43 28.95 -8.24
CA VAL A 143 10.78 28.50 -7.00
C VAL A 143 11.20 27.06 -6.78
N ALA A 144 11.76 26.78 -5.62
CA ALA A 144 12.15 25.42 -5.24
C ALA A 144 11.42 25.02 -3.97
N LYS A 145 11.17 23.72 -3.82
CA LYS A 145 10.51 23.11 -2.66
C LYS A 145 11.31 21.91 -2.19
N LEU A 146 11.49 21.82 -0.88
CA LEU A 146 12.06 20.62 -0.25
C LEU A 146 11.05 19.48 -0.24
N ALA A 147 11.46 18.31 -0.70
CA ALA A 147 10.63 17.10 -0.70
C ALA A 147 10.61 16.36 0.65
N SER A 148 11.21 16.95 1.70
CA SER A 148 11.31 16.33 3.03
C SER A 148 9.95 15.94 3.61
N ALA A 149 8.92 16.78 3.46
CA ALA A 149 7.57 16.47 3.92
C ALA A 149 6.97 15.26 3.18
N ARG A 150 7.17 15.18 1.86
CA ARG A 150 6.77 14.03 1.03
C ARG A 150 7.49 12.77 1.48
N HIS A 151 8.80 12.84 1.68
CA HIS A 151 9.61 11.71 2.12
C HIS A 151 9.14 11.18 3.49
N ASN A 152 8.95 12.06 4.46
CA ASN A 152 8.48 11.70 5.80
C ASN A 152 7.07 11.06 5.77
N MET A 153 6.16 11.59 4.96
CA MET A 153 4.82 11.01 4.77
C MET A 153 4.90 9.60 4.18
N LEU A 154 5.71 9.39 3.15
CA LEU A 154 5.88 8.10 2.50
C LEU A 154 6.52 7.08 3.45
N GLU A 155 7.50 7.50 4.25
CA GLU A 155 8.16 6.64 5.22
C GLU A 155 7.21 6.21 6.34
N GLN A 156 6.44 7.14 6.90
CA GLN A 156 5.40 6.82 7.88
C GLN A 156 4.34 5.88 7.30
N TYR A 157 3.90 6.13 6.07
CA TYR A 157 2.94 5.25 5.39
C TYR A 157 3.50 3.84 5.21
N LYS A 158 4.76 3.71 4.80
CA LYS A 158 5.45 2.43 4.64
C LYS A 158 5.50 1.66 5.96
N ILE A 159 5.93 2.32 7.05
CA ILE A 159 6.02 1.70 8.38
C ILE A 159 4.63 1.25 8.86
N ASN A 160 3.64 2.12 8.81
CA ASN A 160 2.27 1.80 9.22
C ASN A 160 1.68 0.64 8.42
N SER A 161 1.90 0.61 7.10
CA SER A 161 1.42 -0.46 6.22
C SER A 161 2.07 -1.81 6.58
N ILE A 162 3.37 -1.83 6.88
CA ILE A 162 4.08 -3.03 7.32
C ILE A 162 3.50 -3.53 8.65
N ILE A 163 3.29 -2.64 9.62
CA ILE A 163 2.70 -2.99 10.92
C ILE A 163 1.31 -3.61 10.73
N ILE A 164 0.45 -2.99 9.93
CA ILE A 164 -0.90 -3.49 9.65
C ILE A 164 -0.84 -4.89 9.01
N CYS A 165 0.07 -5.10 8.05
CA CYS A 165 0.26 -6.41 7.43
C CYS A 165 0.70 -7.48 8.44
N ILE A 166 1.64 -7.16 9.32
CA ILE A 166 2.11 -8.08 10.36
C ILE A 166 0.96 -8.45 11.30
N VAL A 167 0.20 -7.48 11.77
CA VAL A 167 -0.95 -7.70 12.66
C VAL A 167 -2.00 -8.57 11.97
N ALA A 168 -2.31 -8.31 10.69
CA ALA A 168 -3.24 -9.12 9.92
C ALA A 168 -2.77 -10.58 9.76
N ILE A 169 -1.48 -10.80 9.48
CA ILE A 169 -0.89 -12.14 9.37
C ILE A 169 -0.99 -12.89 10.70
N ILE A 170 -0.67 -12.24 11.82
CA ILE A 170 -0.77 -12.84 13.17
C ILE A 170 -2.24 -13.22 13.46
N LEU A 171 -3.17 -12.30 13.22
CA LEU A 171 -4.59 -12.54 13.45
C LEU A 171 -5.10 -13.73 12.62
N CYS A 172 -4.77 -13.77 11.34
CA CYS A 172 -5.15 -14.85 10.46
C CYS A 172 -4.47 -16.18 10.82
N SER A 173 -3.23 -16.13 11.31
CA SER A 173 -2.50 -17.31 11.80
C SER A 173 -3.19 -17.96 13.01
N VAL A 174 -3.80 -17.16 13.88
CA VAL A 174 -4.54 -17.65 15.05
C VAL A 174 -5.95 -18.11 14.67
N LEU A 175 -6.66 -17.35 13.84
CA LEU A 175 -8.06 -17.65 13.47
C LEU A 175 -8.17 -18.82 12.49
N SER A 176 -7.24 -18.94 11.54
CA SER A 176 -7.29 -19.97 10.51
C SER A 176 -7.36 -21.40 11.06
N PRO A 177 -6.52 -21.85 12.00
CA PRO A 177 -6.61 -23.20 12.56
C PRO A 177 -7.91 -23.43 13.35
N LEU A 178 -8.49 -22.40 13.96
CA LEU A 178 -9.78 -22.49 14.65
C LEU A 178 -10.90 -22.78 13.64
N LEU A 179 -10.96 -22.01 12.56
CA LEU A 179 -11.96 -22.20 11.49
C LEU A 179 -11.81 -23.55 10.79
N ILE A 180 -10.58 -23.95 10.46
CA ILE A 180 -10.30 -25.24 9.82
C ILE A 180 -10.67 -26.39 10.73
N ARG A 181 -10.33 -26.35 12.03
CA ARG A 181 -10.70 -27.40 12.98
C ARG A 181 -12.21 -27.51 13.12
N THR A 182 -12.93 -26.40 13.14
CA THR A 182 -14.40 -26.41 13.24
C THR A 182 -15.02 -27.05 12.01
N GLY A 183 -14.58 -26.70 10.79
CA GLY A 183 -15.04 -27.30 9.55
C GLY A 183 -14.69 -28.78 9.41
N LEU A 184 -13.46 -29.17 9.82
CA LEU A 184 -13.03 -30.58 9.76
C LEU A 184 -13.67 -31.45 10.85
N ARG A 185 -14.19 -30.89 11.93
CA ARG A 185 -14.85 -31.64 13.00
C ARG A 185 -16.06 -32.41 12.49
N GLU A 186 -16.77 -31.87 11.53
CA GLU A 186 -17.94 -32.52 10.94
C GLU A 186 -17.58 -33.70 10.03
N ILE A 187 -16.47 -33.53 9.27
CA ILE A 187 -15.90 -34.65 8.48
C ILE A 187 -15.43 -35.76 9.40
N LYS A 188 -14.82 -35.43 10.54
CA LYS A 188 -14.36 -36.42 11.52
C LYS A 188 -15.54 -37.18 12.19
N LYS A 189 -16.70 -36.51 12.40
CA LYS A 189 -17.90 -37.17 12.86
C LYS A 189 -18.40 -38.22 11.87
N LEU A 190 -18.38 -37.91 10.57
CA LEU A 190 -18.74 -38.90 9.52
C LEU A 190 -17.78 -40.10 9.49
N SER A 191 -16.47 -39.86 9.64
CA SER A 191 -15.48 -40.94 9.72
C SER A 191 -15.71 -41.84 10.94
N GLY A 192 -16.07 -41.27 12.09
CA GLY A 192 -16.39 -42.06 13.29
C GLY A 192 -17.64 -42.94 13.14
N VAL A 193 -18.65 -42.47 12.40
CA VAL A 193 -19.83 -43.28 12.08
C VAL A 193 -19.48 -44.48 11.17
N THR A 194 -18.56 -44.26 10.22
CA THR A 194 -18.08 -45.33 9.32
C THR A 194 -17.27 -46.40 10.10
N GLU A 195 -16.51 -45.97 11.09
CA GLU A 195 -15.74 -46.90 11.95
C GLU A 195 -16.65 -47.68 12.90
N ALA A 196 -17.73 -47.10 13.40
CA ALA A 196 -18.73 -47.73 14.22
C ALA A 196 -19.58 -48.74 13.43
N LEU A 197 -19.73 -48.60 12.11
CA LEU A 197 -20.37 -49.56 11.24
C LEU A 197 -19.59 -50.89 11.12
N ASN A 198 -18.32 -50.91 11.40
CA ASN A 198 -17.46 -52.12 11.40
C ASN A 198 -17.56 -52.93 12.70
N TYR A 199 -18.10 -52.38 13.76
CA TYR A 199 -18.29 -53.05 15.04
C TYR A 199 -19.80 -53.31 15.25
N ASN A 200 -20.24 -54.46 15.00
CA ASN A 200 -21.44 -55.29 15.18
C ASN A 200 -22.70 -54.69 15.86
N ASP A 201 -22.86 -53.41 16.11
CA ASP A 201 -24.03 -52.88 16.87
C ASP A 201 -24.52 -51.49 16.44
N SER A 202 -24.29 -51.05 15.23
CA SER A 202 -24.74 -49.71 14.85
C SER A 202 -25.83 -49.69 13.79
N ARG A 203 -27.06 -49.83 14.24
CA ARG A 203 -28.28 -49.58 13.43
C ARG A 203 -28.62 -48.08 13.29
N VAL A 204 -27.72 -47.18 13.63
CA VAL A 204 -28.01 -45.73 13.60
C VAL A 204 -27.54 -45.11 12.28
N PRO A 205 -28.47 -44.76 11.39
CA PRO A 205 -28.10 -44.07 10.16
C PRO A 205 -27.55 -42.67 10.45
N VAL A 206 -26.72 -42.17 9.54
CA VAL A 206 -26.20 -40.81 9.62
C VAL A 206 -27.33 -39.81 9.47
N GLU A 207 -27.43 -38.86 10.38
CA GLU A 207 -28.42 -37.80 10.35
C GLU A 207 -28.08 -36.76 9.27
N VAL A 208 -28.53 -37.00 8.04
CA VAL A 208 -28.18 -36.19 6.84
C VAL A 208 -28.58 -34.71 6.98
N ASN A 209 -29.65 -34.45 7.76
CA ASN A 209 -30.17 -33.09 7.94
C ASN A 209 -29.25 -32.21 8.82
N ALA A 210 -28.47 -32.81 9.71
CA ALA A 210 -27.51 -32.14 10.57
C ALA A 210 -26.15 -31.83 9.86
N LEU A 211 -25.97 -32.32 8.62
CA LEU A 211 -24.75 -32.14 7.85
C LEU A 211 -24.80 -30.86 7.01
N PRO A 212 -23.63 -30.19 6.82
CA PRO A 212 -23.46 -29.13 5.81
C PRO A 212 -23.91 -29.60 4.43
N ARG A 213 -24.35 -28.64 3.60
CA ARG A 213 -24.87 -28.93 2.25
C ARG A 213 -23.90 -29.75 1.40
N GLU A 214 -22.61 -29.49 1.51
CA GLU A 214 -21.51 -30.12 0.78
C GLU A 214 -21.35 -31.61 1.16
N LEU A 215 -21.70 -31.97 2.41
CA LEU A 215 -21.54 -33.31 2.94
C LEU A 215 -22.82 -34.16 2.86
N LYS A 216 -23.97 -33.56 2.54
CA LYS A 216 -25.24 -34.29 2.40
C LYS A 216 -25.21 -35.44 1.38
N PRO A 217 -24.62 -35.26 0.17
CA PRO A 217 -24.52 -36.36 -0.79
C PRO A 217 -23.68 -37.52 -0.25
N LEU A 218 -22.62 -37.23 0.49
CA LEU A 218 -21.77 -38.24 1.11
C LEU A 218 -22.54 -39.02 2.21
N GLY A 219 -23.26 -38.29 3.08
CA GLY A 219 -24.10 -38.89 4.11
C GLY A 219 -25.22 -39.81 3.52
N GLN A 220 -25.83 -39.38 2.43
CA GLN A 220 -26.82 -40.18 1.71
C GLN A 220 -26.22 -41.46 1.10
N ALA A 221 -25.03 -41.35 0.48
CA ALA A 221 -24.34 -42.51 -0.08
C ALA A 221 -23.95 -43.53 1.01
N LEU A 222 -23.51 -43.04 2.17
CA LEU A 222 -23.19 -43.85 3.33
C LEU A 222 -24.40 -44.60 3.87
N ASN A 223 -25.55 -43.90 4.01
CA ASN A 223 -26.80 -44.54 4.43
C ASN A 223 -27.30 -45.59 3.44
N LYS A 224 -27.18 -45.35 2.13
CA LYS A 224 -27.51 -46.35 1.10
C LYS A 224 -26.63 -47.59 1.21
N MET A 225 -25.32 -47.40 1.40
CA MET A 225 -24.38 -48.51 1.57
C MET A 225 -24.70 -49.32 2.84
N HIS A 226 -24.99 -48.63 3.94
CA HIS A 226 -25.40 -49.24 5.19
C HIS A 226 -26.66 -50.11 5.03
N HIS A 227 -27.72 -49.58 4.41
CA HIS A 227 -28.94 -50.33 4.14
C HIS A 227 -28.70 -51.56 3.27
N ALA A 228 -27.83 -51.48 2.27
CA ALA A 228 -27.46 -52.61 1.43
C ALA A 228 -26.76 -53.70 2.23
N LEU A 229 -25.78 -53.32 3.05
CA LEU A 229 -25.02 -54.24 3.91
C LEU A 229 -25.94 -54.94 4.93
N VAL A 230 -26.84 -54.22 5.59
CA VAL A 230 -27.81 -54.81 6.55
C VAL A 230 -28.69 -55.84 5.84
N LYS A 231 -29.21 -55.52 4.65
CA LYS A 231 -30.05 -56.40 3.86
C LYS A 231 -29.31 -57.66 3.40
N ASP A 232 -28.05 -57.56 3.01
CA ASP A 232 -27.24 -58.70 2.60
C ASP A 232 -26.86 -59.58 3.80
N PHE A 233 -26.63 -59.00 4.96
CA PHE A 233 -26.40 -59.75 6.21
C PHE A 233 -27.63 -60.51 6.68
N GLU A 234 -28.82 -59.89 6.61
CA GLU A 234 -30.11 -60.57 6.91
C GLU A 234 -30.35 -61.76 5.97
N ARG A 235 -30.01 -61.61 4.68
CA ARG A 235 -30.12 -62.70 3.71
C ARG A 235 -29.16 -63.86 4.02
N LEU A 236 -27.92 -63.56 4.42
CA LEU A 236 -26.94 -64.58 4.77
C LEU A 236 -27.25 -65.26 6.12
N SER A 237 -27.94 -64.62 7.02
CA SER A 237 -28.36 -65.16 8.33
C SER A 237 -29.56 -66.05 8.25
N GLN A 238 -30.27 -66.10 7.11
CA GLN A 238 -31.48 -66.98 6.88
C GLN A 238 -31.11 -68.31 6.24
N PHE A 239 -29.83 -68.54 5.99
CA PHE A 239 -29.33 -69.86 5.57
C PHE A 239 -28.51 -70.53 6.72
#